data_4dc48ef5f00f63d51877e3131aedbe36
#
_entry.id   4dc48ef5f00f63d51877e3131aedbe36
#
_cell.length_a   1.000
_cell.length_b   1.000
_cell.length_c   1.000
_cell.angle_alpha   90.00
_cell.angle_beta   90.00
_cell.angle_gamma   90.00
#
_symmetry.space_group_name_H-M   'P 1'
#
loop_
_entity.id
_entity.type
_entity.pdbx_description
1 polymer ?
#
loop_
_entity_poly.entity_id
_entity_poly.type
_entity_poly.pdbx_seq_one_letter_code
_entity_poly.pdbx_strand_id
1 'polypeptide(L)'
;MSALPPLSVCTEAPPSFDTPSYLRGIERLLRAARDLALARTQEDVQRIVSNAARELAGSDGAAFVLRDDGKCYYADEDAIAPLWKGHAFPIENCISGWSILNRQSASIADIYVDPRVPHDAYRPTFVKSLLMVPIGVADPVGAIGNYWAQQRQPSGEEEALLLQLGELTAIAMENVQVCSELERLLRERTTALEKVQAEVRILAITDEPTGLYNRHGFNVLGEHALKNARRLRGRCLFAMIDVEGLKRINGELGHEVGDALIADCAQVLKATLRQSDLVARIGGDVFCALSIEPDGDALGMRTRLAEAFATFNRKSWAKYRLSASVGIVQAQVDETCTLDSLLAQANRLASAEKKARPENAAYA
;
A
#
# COMPACT_ATOMS: atom_id res chain seq x y z
N MET A 1 -24.09 47.68 47.07
CA MET A 1 -23.38 48.23 45.91
C MET A 1 -21.92 48.35 46.26
N SER A 2 -21.12 47.34 46.02
CA SER A 2 -19.66 47.32 46.30
C SER A 2 -18.96 47.53 44.98
N ALA A 3 -18.21 48.63 44.88
CA ALA A 3 -17.42 48.97 43.68
C ALA A 3 -16.18 48.08 43.59
N LEU A 4 -16.01 47.46 42.42
CA LEU A 4 -14.77 46.73 42.08
C LEU A 4 -13.61 47.75 41.92
N PRO A 5 -12.39 47.39 42.37
CA PRO A 5 -11.23 48.26 42.18
C PRO A 5 -10.81 48.29 40.70
N PRO A 6 -10.20 49.39 40.22
CA PRO A 6 -9.77 49.49 38.84
C PRO A 6 -8.62 48.56 38.54
N LEU A 7 -8.71 47.80 37.42
CA LEU A 7 -7.64 47.03 36.85
C LEU A 7 -6.49 47.99 36.47
N SER A 8 -5.35 47.89 37.18
CA SER A 8 -4.13 48.55 36.78
C SER A 8 -3.57 47.82 35.55
N VAL A 9 -3.77 48.39 34.37
CA VAL A 9 -3.07 47.99 33.15
C VAL A 9 -1.61 48.38 33.31
N CYS A 10 -0.74 47.46 33.59
CA CYS A 10 0.70 47.63 33.41
C CYS A 10 0.95 47.80 31.92
N THR A 11 1.06 49.03 31.47
CA THR A 11 1.62 49.40 30.16
C THR A 11 3.14 49.29 30.25
N GLU A 12 3.68 48.05 30.14
CA GLU A 12 5.08 47.94 29.73
C GLU A 12 5.16 48.44 28.28
N ALA A 13 6.02 49.43 28.04
CA ALA A 13 6.32 49.91 26.70
C ALA A 13 6.83 48.73 25.86
N PRO A 14 6.38 48.56 24.61
CA PRO A 14 6.89 47.50 23.77
C PRO A 14 8.42 47.64 23.64
N PRO A 15 9.18 46.56 23.66
CA PRO A 15 10.63 46.60 23.50
C PRO A 15 10.97 47.35 22.23
N SER A 16 11.91 48.33 22.30
CA SER A 16 12.41 49.06 21.15
C SER A 16 13.28 48.13 20.31
N PHE A 17 12.70 47.58 19.26
CA PHE A 17 13.46 46.76 18.30
C PHE A 17 14.34 47.61 17.39
N ASP A 18 15.58 47.14 17.11
CA ASP A 18 16.41 47.70 16.03
C ASP A 18 15.77 47.32 14.70
N THR A 19 14.91 48.19 14.18
CA THR A 19 14.02 47.97 13.05
C THR A 19 14.71 47.32 11.83
N PRO A 20 15.92 47.75 11.37
CA PRO A 20 16.57 47.09 10.23
C PRO A 20 17.08 45.67 10.53
N SER A 21 17.55 45.38 11.72
CA SER A 21 18.03 44.04 12.11
C SER A 21 16.86 43.06 12.28
N TYR A 22 15.81 43.51 12.95
CA TYR A 22 14.60 42.72 13.15
C TYR A 22 13.88 42.35 11.85
N LEU A 23 13.81 43.32 10.89
CA LEU A 23 13.23 43.05 9.56
C LEU A 23 13.99 41.97 8.80
N ARG A 24 15.33 42.00 8.83
CA ARG A 24 16.16 40.93 8.23
C ARG A 24 15.93 39.59 8.91
N GLY A 25 15.75 39.57 10.23
CA GLY A 25 15.37 38.37 10.98
C GLY A 25 14.04 37.79 10.52
N ILE A 26 13.02 38.65 10.34
CA ILE A 26 11.70 38.23 9.82
C ILE A 26 11.81 37.66 8.41
N GLU A 27 12.58 38.28 7.50
CA GLU A 27 12.77 37.74 6.15
C GLU A 27 13.39 36.33 6.16
N ARG A 28 14.38 36.11 7.04
CA ARG A 28 15.00 34.78 7.22
C ARG A 28 14.00 33.77 7.79
N LEU A 29 13.20 34.18 8.78
CA LEU A 29 12.16 33.33 9.37
C LEU A 29 11.10 32.92 8.34
N LEU A 30 10.65 33.87 7.49
CA LEU A 30 9.71 33.58 6.41
C LEU A 30 10.29 32.61 5.37
N ARG A 31 11.60 32.69 5.08
CA ARG A 31 12.29 31.75 4.22
C ARG A 31 12.29 30.37 4.87
N ALA A 32 12.67 30.25 6.15
CA ALA A 32 12.66 29.01 6.88
C ALA A 32 11.25 28.39 6.94
N ALA A 33 10.20 29.19 7.17
CA ALA A 33 8.82 28.76 7.17
C ALA A 33 8.39 28.14 5.83
N ARG A 34 8.78 28.76 4.71
CA ARG A 34 8.52 28.23 3.37
C ARG A 34 9.24 26.90 3.13
N ASP A 35 10.51 26.80 3.54
CA ASP A 35 11.31 25.59 3.36
C ASP A 35 10.78 24.46 4.24
N LEU A 36 10.35 24.74 5.47
CA LEU A 36 9.66 23.80 6.37
C LEU A 36 8.33 23.31 5.80
N ALA A 37 7.55 24.16 5.15
CA ALA A 37 6.30 23.75 4.49
C ALA A 37 6.53 22.78 3.33
N LEU A 38 7.73 22.74 2.75
CA LEU A 38 8.11 21.83 1.67
C LEU A 38 8.84 20.57 2.16
N ALA A 39 9.22 20.51 3.43
CA ALA A 39 9.90 19.36 4.03
C ALA A 39 9.02 18.09 3.92
N ARG A 40 9.65 16.98 3.61
CA ARG A 40 8.99 15.68 3.46
C ARG A 40 9.45 14.65 4.47
N THR A 41 10.60 14.87 5.07
CA THR A 41 11.19 13.98 6.07
C THR A 41 11.55 14.75 7.33
N GLN A 42 11.68 14.02 8.43
CA GLN A 42 12.10 14.61 9.69
C GLN A 42 13.52 15.15 9.60
N GLU A 43 14.40 14.50 8.85
CA GLU A 43 15.77 14.91 8.60
C GLU A 43 15.83 16.25 7.82
N ASP A 44 14.89 16.46 6.88
CA ASP A 44 14.78 17.75 6.19
C ASP A 44 14.43 18.87 7.17
N VAL A 45 13.45 18.64 8.07
CA VAL A 45 13.07 19.61 9.10
C VAL A 45 14.26 19.93 10.00
N GLN A 46 14.98 18.93 10.51
CA GLN A 46 16.14 19.10 11.38
C GLN A 46 17.21 19.98 10.72
N ARG A 47 17.60 19.66 9.49
CA ARG A 47 18.60 20.39 8.73
C ARG A 47 18.20 21.84 8.45
N ILE A 48 16.94 22.06 8.03
CA ILE A 48 16.40 23.41 7.77
C ILE A 48 16.47 24.25 9.03
N VAL A 49 16.05 23.69 10.16
CA VAL A 49 15.97 24.39 11.44
C VAL A 49 17.35 24.70 11.99
N SER A 50 18.30 23.74 11.99
CA SER A 50 19.67 23.98 12.43
C SER A 50 20.32 25.14 11.69
N ASN A 51 20.20 25.16 10.36
CA ASN A 51 20.72 26.24 9.52
C ASN A 51 20.02 27.58 9.80
N ALA A 52 18.68 27.57 9.83
CA ALA A 52 17.89 28.78 10.06
C ALA A 52 18.15 29.38 11.44
N ALA A 53 18.23 28.55 12.48
CA ALA A 53 18.51 28.99 13.84
C ALA A 53 19.87 29.69 13.92
N ARG A 54 20.90 29.11 13.32
CA ARG A 54 22.23 29.69 13.28
C ARG A 54 22.25 31.07 12.57
N GLU A 55 21.56 31.17 11.42
CA GLU A 55 21.47 32.42 10.66
C GLU A 55 20.65 33.48 11.40
N LEU A 56 19.54 33.11 12.05
CA LEU A 56 18.66 34.06 12.76
C LEU A 56 19.39 34.76 13.91
N ALA A 57 20.11 33.96 14.71
CA ALA A 57 20.82 34.48 15.88
C ALA A 57 22.25 34.93 15.58
N GLY A 58 22.76 34.75 14.38
CA GLY A 58 24.17 34.99 14.06
C GLY A 58 25.11 34.22 15.00
N SER A 59 24.73 33.00 15.38
CA SER A 59 25.49 32.22 16.32
C SER A 59 26.63 31.43 15.67
N ASP A 60 27.60 31.00 16.47
CA ASP A 60 28.73 30.19 16.02
C ASP A 60 28.32 28.72 15.83
N GLY A 61 27.17 28.32 16.41
CA GLY A 61 26.57 26.99 16.22
C GLY A 61 25.12 26.95 16.63
N ALA A 62 24.36 26.04 15.99
CA ALA A 62 23.03 25.69 16.38
C ALA A 62 22.87 24.16 16.44
N ALA A 63 22.01 23.65 17.32
CA ALA A 63 21.68 22.23 17.40
C ALA A 63 20.18 22.04 17.47
N PHE A 64 19.73 20.97 16.83
CA PHE A 64 18.37 20.47 16.88
C PHE A 64 18.31 19.26 17.85
N VAL A 65 17.53 19.40 18.88
CA VAL A 65 17.45 18.41 19.96
C VAL A 65 16.03 17.83 20.02
N LEU A 66 15.92 16.52 19.97
CA LEU A 66 14.65 15.80 20.12
C LEU A 66 14.48 15.28 21.55
N ARG A 67 13.25 15.29 22.03
CA ARG A 67 12.85 14.56 23.23
C ARG A 67 12.53 13.12 22.85
N ASP A 68 13.28 12.16 23.38
CA ASP A 68 13.12 10.74 23.09
C ASP A 68 13.29 9.92 24.39
N ASP A 69 12.26 9.20 24.82
CA ASP A 69 12.23 8.30 25.98
C ASP A 69 13.02 8.81 27.20
N GLY A 70 12.68 10.02 27.66
CA GLY A 70 13.34 10.62 28.83
C GLY A 70 14.76 11.15 28.59
N LYS A 71 15.17 11.25 27.32
CA LYS A 71 16.46 11.77 26.89
C LYS A 71 16.30 12.94 25.92
N CYS A 72 17.35 13.74 25.82
CA CYS A 72 17.54 14.75 24.78
C CYS A 72 18.53 14.19 23.76
N TYR A 73 18.04 13.83 22.56
CA TYR A 73 18.85 13.35 21.46
C TYR A 73 19.21 14.51 20.53
N TYR A 74 20.51 14.77 20.34
CA TYR A 74 21.02 15.81 19.45
C TYR A 74 21.00 15.28 18.01
N ALA A 75 19.91 15.52 17.32
CA ALA A 75 19.63 14.91 16.02
C ALA A 75 20.40 15.59 14.88
N ASP A 76 20.56 16.91 14.94
CA ASP A 76 21.29 17.67 13.92
C ASP A 76 22.01 18.88 14.53
N GLU A 77 23.05 19.36 13.84
CA GLU A 77 23.79 20.57 14.21
C GLU A 77 24.38 21.24 12.97
N ASP A 78 24.46 22.58 13.03
CA ASP A 78 25.25 23.44 12.13
C ASP A 78 26.14 24.34 12.98
N ALA A 79 27.46 24.08 13.02
CA ALA A 79 28.36 24.75 13.92
C ALA A 79 29.79 24.88 13.34
N ILE A 80 30.55 25.85 13.85
CA ILE A 80 31.98 26.10 13.47
C ILE A 80 32.91 24.94 13.87
N ALA A 81 32.52 24.15 14.87
CA ALA A 81 33.22 22.95 15.31
C ALA A 81 32.17 21.94 15.86
N PRO A 82 32.47 20.62 15.84
CA PRO A 82 31.55 19.60 16.33
C PRO A 82 31.08 19.86 17.76
N LEU A 83 29.77 19.61 17.98
CA LEU A 83 29.15 19.72 19.31
C LEU A 83 28.74 18.32 19.77
N TRP A 84 27.44 17.97 19.69
CA TRP A 84 26.92 16.73 20.25
C TRP A 84 26.05 15.92 19.28
N LYS A 85 26.08 16.17 17.99
CA LYS A 85 25.28 15.41 17.01
C LYS A 85 25.47 13.91 17.18
N GLY A 86 24.36 13.19 17.27
CA GLY A 86 24.34 11.74 17.50
C GLY A 86 24.44 11.31 18.97
N HIS A 87 24.59 12.23 19.93
CA HIS A 87 24.61 11.93 21.36
C HIS A 87 23.25 12.12 21.99
N ALA A 88 23.01 11.39 23.08
CA ALA A 88 21.81 11.50 23.91
C ALA A 88 22.18 11.72 25.37
N PHE A 89 21.52 12.67 26.00
CA PHE A 89 21.70 13.01 27.42
C PHE A 89 20.39 12.82 28.19
N PRO A 90 20.42 12.40 29.48
CA PRO A 90 19.20 12.39 30.28
C PRO A 90 18.57 13.78 30.33
N ILE A 91 17.24 13.85 30.15
CA ILE A 91 16.50 15.12 30.01
C ILE A 91 16.67 16.02 31.26
N GLU A 92 16.89 15.44 32.45
CA GLU A 92 17.06 16.17 33.70
C GLU A 92 18.46 16.78 33.85
N ASN A 93 19.43 16.33 33.02
CA ASN A 93 20.84 16.64 33.20
C ASN A 93 21.39 17.55 32.06
N CYS A 94 20.52 18.15 31.27
CA CYS A 94 20.95 19.06 30.19
C CYS A 94 20.03 20.28 30.09
N ILE A 95 20.57 21.37 29.54
CA ILE A 95 19.82 22.64 29.40
C ILE A 95 18.69 22.54 28.38
N SER A 96 18.84 21.72 27.36
CA SER A 96 17.76 21.40 26.40
C SER A 96 16.59 20.74 27.11
N GLY A 97 16.87 19.77 27.99
CA GLY A 97 15.85 19.15 28.82
C GLY A 97 15.20 20.11 29.81
N TRP A 98 15.95 21.02 30.41
CA TRP A 98 15.37 22.06 31.25
C TRP A 98 14.37 22.92 30.45
N SER A 99 14.74 23.35 29.23
CA SER A 99 13.86 24.15 28.36
C SER A 99 12.58 23.39 27.99
N ILE A 100 12.70 22.11 27.65
CA ILE A 100 11.56 21.22 27.33
C ILE A 100 10.63 21.06 28.53
N LEU A 101 11.16 20.70 29.69
CA LEU A 101 10.36 20.40 30.89
C LEU A 101 9.68 21.66 31.47
N ASN A 102 10.36 22.80 31.43
CA ASN A 102 9.81 24.06 31.94
C ASN A 102 9.03 24.85 30.87
N ARG A 103 9.07 24.42 29.59
CA ARG A 103 8.40 25.11 28.48
C ARG A 103 8.84 26.57 28.34
N GLN A 104 10.09 26.85 28.59
CA GLN A 104 10.66 28.18 28.63
C GLN A 104 11.99 28.22 27.91
N SER A 105 12.33 29.38 27.36
CA SER A 105 13.66 29.65 26.85
C SER A 105 14.68 29.77 28.00
N ALA A 106 15.92 29.40 27.71
CA ALA A 106 17.05 29.62 28.61
C ALA A 106 18.10 30.48 27.89
N SER A 107 18.19 31.75 28.28
CA SER A 107 19.17 32.71 27.80
C SER A 107 20.31 32.83 28.83
N ILE A 108 21.53 32.36 28.46
CA ILE A 108 22.68 32.22 29.35
C ILE A 108 23.87 32.94 28.78
N ALA A 109 24.27 34.01 29.46
CA ALA A 109 25.41 34.86 29.03
C ALA A 109 26.78 34.22 29.29
N ASP A 110 26.90 33.43 30.35
CA ASP A 110 28.09 32.67 30.72
C ASP A 110 27.69 31.28 31.22
N ILE A 111 28.04 30.26 30.46
CA ILE A 111 27.68 28.88 30.74
C ILE A 111 28.36 28.33 32.02
N TYR A 112 29.48 28.93 32.48
CA TYR A 112 30.22 28.46 33.63
C TYR A 112 29.71 29.04 34.94
N VAL A 113 28.81 30.00 34.90
CA VAL A 113 28.15 30.60 36.07
C VAL A 113 26.77 30.01 36.33
N ASP A 114 26.08 29.53 35.29
CA ASP A 114 24.72 28.99 35.40
C ASP A 114 24.76 27.54 35.92
N PRO A 115 24.13 27.23 37.08
CA PRO A 115 24.15 25.90 37.67
C PRO A 115 23.35 24.85 36.88
N ARG A 116 22.49 25.25 35.94
CA ARG A 116 21.70 24.35 35.12
C ARG A 116 22.52 23.71 33.98
N VAL A 117 23.70 24.27 33.68
CA VAL A 117 24.57 23.82 32.58
C VAL A 117 25.51 22.73 33.08
N PRO A 118 25.56 21.54 32.48
CA PRO A 118 26.53 20.51 32.84
C PRO A 118 27.91 20.85 32.28
N HIS A 119 28.71 21.62 33.04
CA HIS A 119 29.96 22.22 32.61
C HIS A 119 30.93 21.23 31.95
N ASP A 120 30.99 19.98 32.46
CA ASP A 120 31.89 18.97 31.89
C ASP A 120 31.58 18.60 30.47
N ALA A 121 30.30 18.64 30.07
CA ALA A 121 29.88 18.38 28.70
C ALA A 121 30.25 19.54 27.73
N TYR A 122 30.40 20.74 28.26
CA TYR A 122 30.72 21.94 27.48
C TYR A 122 32.23 22.25 27.39
N ARG A 123 33.06 21.75 28.33
CA ARG A 123 34.52 22.01 28.35
C ARG A 123 35.23 21.68 27.02
N PRO A 124 34.94 20.59 26.33
CA PRO A 124 35.60 20.27 25.05
C PRO A 124 35.11 21.10 23.87
N THR A 125 34.08 21.94 24.05
CA THR A 125 33.46 22.72 22.99
C THR A 125 33.90 24.17 22.98
N PHE A 126 33.59 24.92 21.93
CA PHE A 126 33.83 26.34 21.84
C PHE A 126 32.86 27.23 22.65
N VAL A 127 31.76 26.63 23.15
CA VAL A 127 30.62 27.36 23.70
C VAL A 127 30.98 28.15 24.97
N LYS A 128 30.57 29.41 25.04
CA LYS A 128 30.69 30.31 26.17
C LYS A 128 29.37 30.91 26.63
N SER A 129 28.43 31.13 25.69
CA SER A 129 27.06 31.53 25.98
C SER A 129 26.09 30.78 25.08
N LEU A 130 24.84 30.69 25.49
CA LEU A 130 23.83 29.96 24.73
C LEU A 130 22.42 30.57 24.86
N LEU A 131 21.59 30.27 23.89
CA LEU A 131 20.15 30.48 23.93
C LEU A 131 19.47 29.17 23.53
N MET A 132 18.64 28.62 24.40
CA MET A 132 17.88 27.41 24.18
C MET A 132 16.41 27.74 24.14
N VAL A 133 15.69 27.32 23.11
CA VAL A 133 14.23 27.51 23.00
C VAL A 133 13.52 26.17 22.80
N PRO A 134 12.32 25.98 23.37
CA PRO A 134 11.57 24.74 23.16
C PRO A 134 10.97 24.69 21.75
N ILE A 135 10.80 23.49 21.20
CA ILE A 135 10.06 23.23 19.96
C ILE A 135 8.61 22.93 20.34
N GLY A 136 7.73 23.93 20.15
CA GLY A 136 6.32 23.90 20.63
C GLY A 136 6.19 24.32 22.08
N VAL A 137 5.14 25.08 22.40
CA VAL A 137 4.93 25.63 23.74
C VAL A 137 4.11 24.70 24.63
N ALA A 138 3.06 24.07 24.09
CA ALA A 138 2.11 23.29 24.89
C ALA A 138 2.70 21.95 25.38
N ASP A 139 3.33 21.20 24.50
CA ASP A 139 4.04 19.96 24.78
C ASP A 139 5.31 19.89 23.91
N PRO A 140 6.43 20.44 24.36
CA PRO A 140 7.63 20.52 23.57
C PRO A 140 8.16 19.16 23.15
N VAL A 141 8.28 18.96 21.84
CA VAL A 141 8.82 17.72 21.23
C VAL A 141 10.36 17.73 21.15
N GLY A 142 10.97 18.86 21.48
CA GLY A 142 12.42 19.05 21.44
C GLY A 142 12.82 20.45 21.82
N ALA A 143 14.05 20.83 21.48
CA ALA A 143 14.58 22.18 21.69
C ALA A 143 15.53 22.57 20.55
N ILE A 144 15.67 23.88 20.32
CA ILE A 144 16.67 24.47 19.42
C ILE A 144 17.70 25.20 20.29
N GLY A 145 18.96 24.81 20.17
CA GLY A 145 20.06 25.45 20.87
C GLY A 145 20.90 26.32 19.94
N ASN A 146 21.19 27.55 20.35
CA ASN A 146 22.13 28.44 19.68
C ASN A 146 23.30 28.71 20.61
N TYR A 147 24.53 28.71 20.07
CA TYR A 147 25.77 28.71 20.83
C TYR A 147 26.77 29.74 20.30
N TRP A 148 27.45 30.46 21.18
CA TRP A 148 28.49 31.43 20.84
C TRP A 148 29.81 31.10 21.51
N ALA A 149 30.90 31.36 20.80
CA ALA A 149 32.28 31.22 21.30
C ALA A 149 32.71 32.37 22.23
N GLN A 150 31.86 33.38 22.37
CA GLN A 150 32.08 34.54 23.22
C GLN A 150 31.01 34.58 24.33
N GLN A 151 31.38 35.16 25.50
CA GLN A 151 30.41 35.53 26.49
C GLN A 151 29.57 36.71 25.99
N ARG A 152 28.27 36.53 25.87
CA ARG A 152 27.32 37.56 25.48
C ARG A 152 25.93 37.26 26.04
N GLN A 153 25.16 38.29 26.28
CA GLN A 153 23.72 38.13 26.52
C GLN A 153 22.98 38.06 25.20
N PRO A 154 22.31 36.98 24.86
CA PRO A 154 21.38 36.93 23.74
C PRO A 154 20.32 38.03 23.84
N SER A 155 19.97 38.68 22.74
CA SER A 155 18.99 39.74 22.73
C SER A 155 17.55 39.21 22.80
N GLY A 156 16.62 40.06 23.26
CA GLY A 156 15.19 39.71 23.24
C GLY A 156 14.64 39.51 21.82
N GLU A 157 15.23 40.15 20.81
CA GLU A 157 14.88 39.95 19.38
C GLU A 157 15.28 38.56 18.88
N GLU A 158 16.49 38.13 19.21
CA GLU A 158 16.99 36.79 18.86
C GLU A 158 16.14 35.71 19.53
N GLU A 159 15.79 35.89 20.81
CA GLU A 159 14.92 34.99 21.55
C GLU A 159 13.53 34.92 20.93
N ALA A 160 12.90 36.06 20.59
CA ALA A 160 11.59 36.11 19.97
C ALA A 160 11.55 35.40 18.61
N LEU A 161 12.56 35.63 17.74
CA LEU A 161 12.66 35.00 16.44
C LEU A 161 12.88 33.45 16.55
N LEU A 162 13.70 33.02 17.48
CA LEU A 162 13.95 31.59 17.70
C LEU A 162 12.74 30.88 18.31
N LEU A 163 11.97 31.54 19.18
CA LEU A 163 10.70 31.00 19.67
C LEU A 163 9.70 30.80 18.54
N GLN A 164 9.59 31.79 17.62
CA GLN A 164 8.76 31.63 16.41
C GLN A 164 9.23 30.49 15.52
N LEU A 165 10.55 30.31 15.35
CA LEU A 165 11.10 29.18 14.63
C LEU A 165 10.74 27.85 15.31
N GLY A 166 10.79 27.81 16.66
CA GLY A 166 10.38 26.64 17.45
C GLY A 166 8.92 26.23 17.22
N GLU A 167 8.00 27.21 17.15
CA GLU A 167 6.59 26.96 16.85
C GLU A 167 6.40 26.44 15.41
N LEU A 168 7.03 27.08 14.43
CA LEU A 168 6.98 26.63 13.03
C LEU A 168 7.56 25.22 12.86
N THR A 169 8.59 24.92 13.62
CA THR A 169 9.23 23.59 13.64
C THR A 169 8.28 22.52 14.18
N ALA A 170 7.55 22.80 15.27
CA ALA A 170 6.59 21.88 15.84
C ALA A 170 5.49 21.53 14.82
N ILE A 171 4.94 22.55 14.15
CA ILE A 171 3.94 22.37 13.08
C ILE A 171 4.50 21.56 11.92
N ALA A 172 5.72 21.83 11.48
CA ALA A 172 6.34 21.12 10.37
C ALA A 172 6.59 19.62 10.71
N MET A 173 7.02 19.32 11.93
CA MET A 173 7.22 17.96 12.40
C MET A 173 5.90 17.18 12.46
N GLU A 174 4.84 17.80 12.99
CA GLU A 174 3.51 17.20 13.02
C GLU A 174 3.01 16.91 11.58
N ASN A 175 3.15 17.87 10.67
CA ASN A 175 2.76 17.69 9.27
C ASN A 175 3.50 16.52 8.60
N VAL A 176 4.81 16.41 8.78
CA VAL A 176 5.61 15.30 8.24
C VAL A 176 5.14 13.97 8.81
N GLN A 177 4.88 13.89 10.11
CA GLN A 177 4.39 12.68 10.77
C GLN A 177 3.01 12.27 10.26
N VAL A 178 2.06 13.21 10.18
CA VAL A 178 0.70 12.96 9.67
C VAL A 178 0.74 12.52 8.20
N CYS A 179 1.53 13.19 7.35
CA CYS A 179 1.68 12.81 5.95
C CYS A 179 2.23 11.38 5.79
N SER A 180 3.27 11.03 6.55
CA SER A 180 3.88 9.70 6.49
C SER A 180 2.91 8.60 6.93
N GLU A 181 2.13 8.84 7.98
CA GLU A 181 1.12 7.91 8.47
C GLU A 181 -0.04 7.75 7.47
N LEU A 182 -0.49 8.86 6.87
CA LEU A 182 -1.52 8.83 5.84
C LEU A 182 -1.08 8.05 4.60
N GLU A 183 0.16 8.25 4.14
CA GLU A 183 0.73 7.48 3.03
C GLU A 183 0.81 5.99 3.35
N ARG A 184 1.19 5.63 4.58
CA ARG A 184 1.22 4.24 5.03
C ARG A 184 -0.18 3.60 4.97
N LEU A 185 -1.19 4.29 5.54
CA LEU A 185 -2.57 3.83 5.53
C LEU A 185 -3.15 3.69 4.11
N LEU A 186 -2.84 4.65 3.22
CA LEU A 186 -3.25 4.59 1.82
C LEU A 186 -2.67 3.35 1.11
N ARG A 187 -1.38 3.06 1.29
CA ARG A 187 -0.75 1.87 0.71
C ARG A 187 -1.40 0.57 1.21
N GLU A 188 -1.64 0.46 2.51
CA GLU A 188 -2.31 -0.70 3.11
C GLU A 188 -3.72 -0.90 2.54
N ARG A 189 -4.50 0.19 2.45
CA ARG A 189 -5.87 0.14 1.90
C ARG A 189 -5.89 -0.22 0.42
N THR A 190 -4.98 0.35 -0.37
CA THR A 190 -4.87 0.04 -1.81
C THR A 190 -4.56 -1.44 -2.01
N THR A 191 -3.59 -1.98 -1.29
CA THR A 191 -3.23 -3.41 -1.38
C THR A 191 -4.39 -4.32 -0.96
N ALA A 192 -5.13 -3.95 0.09
CA ALA A 192 -6.31 -4.71 0.54
C ALA A 192 -7.43 -4.70 -0.52
N LEU A 193 -7.70 -3.53 -1.12
CA LEU A 193 -8.69 -3.40 -2.19
C LEU A 193 -8.33 -4.22 -3.42
N GLU A 194 -7.06 -4.21 -3.86
CA GLU A 194 -6.59 -5.01 -4.99
C GLU A 194 -6.79 -6.50 -4.76
N LYS A 195 -6.53 -7.00 -3.55
CA LYS A 195 -6.79 -8.40 -3.19
C LYS A 195 -8.27 -8.76 -3.29
N VAL A 196 -9.13 -7.94 -2.67
CA VAL A 196 -10.59 -8.17 -2.71
C VAL A 196 -11.11 -8.12 -4.15
N GLN A 197 -10.64 -7.15 -4.96
CA GLN A 197 -11.03 -7.07 -6.37
C GLN A 197 -10.59 -8.30 -7.17
N ALA A 198 -9.39 -8.83 -6.90
CA ALA A 198 -8.91 -10.04 -7.56
C ALA A 198 -9.78 -11.26 -7.18
N GLU A 199 -10.14 -11.41 -5.90
CA GLU A 199 -11.03 -12.47 -5.43
C GLU A 199 -12.44 -12.36 -6.05
N VAL A 200 -13.03 -11.17 -6.03
CA VAL A 200 -14.34 -10.92 -6.67
C VAL A 200 -14.30 -11.22 -8.17
N ARG A 201 -13.19 -10.86 -8.84
CA ARG A 201 -13.02 -11.15 -10.26
C ARG A 201 -12.94 -12.65 -10.53
N ILE A 202 -12.21 -13.41 -9.71
CA ILE A 202 -12.12 -14.85 -9.82
C ILE A 202 -13.51 -15.48 -9.61
N LEU A 203 -14.22 -15.13 -8.55
CA LEU A 203 -15.56 -15.63 -8.25
C LEU A 203 -16.57 -15.29 -9.35
N ALA A 204 -16.44 -14.13 -9.99
CA ALA A 204 -17.33 -13.73 -11.08
C ALA A 204 -17.15 -14.56 -12.37
N ILE A 205 -15.96 -15.13 -12.62
CA ILE A 205 -15.64 -15.84 -13.87
C ILE A 205 -15.40 -17.34 -13.70
N THR A 206 -15.44 -17.89 -12.47
CA THR A 206 -15.25 -19.31 -12.20
C THR A 206 -16.54 -19.97 -11.71
N ASP A 207 -16.65 -21.27 -11.93
CA ASP A 207 -17.67 -22.16 -11.37
C ASP A 207 -17.10 -22.79 -10.10
N GLU A 208 -17.66 -22.45 -8.93
CA GLU A 208 -17.15 -22.83 -7.61
C GLU A 208 -16.99 -24.34 -7.42
N PRO A 209 -17.98 -25.19 -7.82
CA PRO A 209 -17.86 -26.64 -7.63
C PRO A 209 -16.75 -27.29 -8.44
N THR A 210 -16.41 -26.75 -9.62
CA THR A 210 -15.45 -27.38 -10.54
C THR A 210 -14.11 -26.64 -10.63
N GLY A 211 -14.08 -25.37 -10.22
CA GLY A 211 -12.93 -24.49 -10.40
C GLY A 211 -12.53 -24.27 -11.86
N LEU A 212 -13.43 -24.55 -12.80
CA LEU A 212 -13.36 -24.17 -14.21
C LEU A 212 -13.91 -22.77 -14.41
N TYR A 213 -13.78 -22.19 -15.63
CA TYR A 213 -14.52 -20.99 -15.93
C TYR A 213 -16.03 -21.26 -15.89
N ASN A 214 -16.82 -20.30 -15.45
CA ASN A 214 -18.27 -20.33 -15.60
C ASN A 214 -18.66 -19.78 -16.98
N ARG A 215 -19.96 -19.77 -17.30
CA ARG A 215 -20.47 -19.26 -18.57
C ARG A 215 -20.01 -17.83 -18.87
N HIS A 216 -19.99 -16.95 -17.86
CA HIS A 216 -19.58 -15.56 -18.05
C HIS A 216 -18.09 -15.46 -18.35
N GLY A 217 -17.26 -16.14 -17.57
CA GLY A 217 -15.81 -16.20 -17.77
C GLY A 217 -15.44 -16.78 -19.15
N PHE A 218 -16.14 -17.85 -19.56
CA PHE A 218 -15.93 -18.43 -20.87
C PHE A 218 -16.27 -17.48 -22.02
N ASN A 219 -17.38 -16.75 -21.93
CA ASN A 219 -17.76 -15.78 -22.94
C ASN A 219 -16.73 -14.64 -23.05
N VAL A 220 -16.35 -14.03 -21.94
CA VAL A 220 -15.39 -12.91 -21.93
C VAL A 220 -14.02 -13.34 -22.48
N LEU A 221 -13.48 -14.46 -21.97
CA LEU A 221 -12.16 -14.94 -22.37
C LEU A 221 -12.16 -15.56 -23.77
N GLY A 222 -13.23 -16.26 -24.15
CA GLY A 222 -13.38 -16.87 -25.47
C GLY A 222 -13.49 -15.84 -26.59
N GLU A 223 -14.28 -14.79 -26.40
CA GLU A 223 -14.34 -13.67 -27.33
C GLU A 223 -12.97 -13.00 -27.52
N HIS A 224 -12.26 -12.79 -26.42
CA HIS A 224 -10.91 -12.22 -26.46
C HIS A 224 -9.93 -13.15 -27.20
N ALA A 225 -9.97 -14.46 -26.93
CA ALA A 225 -9.13 -15.45 -27.60
C ALA A 225 -9.41 -15.52 -29.11
N LEU A 226 -10.70 -15.54 -29.54
CA LEU A 226 -11.08 -15.52 -30.94
C LEU A 226 -10.65 -14.22 -31.60
N LYS A 227 -10.81 -13.08 -30.97
CA LYS A 227 -10.36 -11.78 -31.52
C LYS A 227 -8.84 -11.78 -31.76
N ASN A 228 -8.05 -12.34 -30.90
CA ASN A 228 -6.59 -12.44 -31.08
C ASN A 228 -6.25 -13.44 -32.20
N ALA A 229 -6.88 -14.61 -32.21
CA ALA A 229 -6.68 -15.63 -33.24
C ALA A 229 -7.05 -15.13 -34.64
N ARG A 230 -8.12 -14.31 -34.77
CA ARG A 230 -8.53 -13.69 -36.03
C ARG A 230 -7.43 -12.84 -36.63
N ARG A 231 -6.72 -12.06 -35.81
CA ARG A 231 -5.60 -11.21 -36.29
C ARG A 231 -4.46 -12.04 -36.89
N LEU A 232 -4.28 -13.27 -36.42
CA LEU A 232 -3.25 -14.21 -36.87
C LEU A 232 -3.77 -15.19 -37.95
N ARG A 233 -5.03 -15.08 -38.38
CA ARG A 233 -5.70 -16.04 -39.26
C ARG A 233 -5.59 -17.47 -38.77
N GLY A 234 -5.70 -17.62 -37.41
CA GLY A 234 -5.52 -18.87 -36.71
C GLY A 234 -6.70 -19.83 -36.88
N ARG A 235 -6.52 -21.06 -36.38
CA ARG A 235 -7.57 -22.09 -36.29
C ARG A 235 -8.00 -22.28 -34.84
N CYS A 236 -9.23 -22.75 -34.66
CA CYS A 236 -9.68 -23.17 -33.33
C CYS A 236 -10.37 -24.54 -33.40
N LEU A 237 -10.33 -25.25 -32.26
CA LEU A 237 -11.21 -26.34 -31.94
C LEU A 237 -12.13 -25.92 -30.81
N PHE A 238 -13.41 -26.08 -30.96
CA PHE A 238 -14.42 -25.87 -29.95
C PHE A 238 -15.11 -27.21 -29.65
N ALA A 239 -15.08 -27.61 -28.38
CA ALA A 239 -15.75 -28.80 -27.91
C ALA A 239 -16.87 -28.45 -26.95
N MET A 240 -18.04 -29.07 -27.13
CA MET A 240 -19.14 -29.11 -26.18
C MET A 240 -19.27 -30.52 -25.65
N ILE A 241 -19.28 -30.67 -24.34
CA ILE A 241 -19.28 -31.92 -23.62
C ILE A 241 -20.53 -31.94 -22.72
N ASP A 242 -21.49 -32.81 -23.02
CA ASP A 242 -22.75 -33.00 -22.26
C ASP A 242 -22.62 -34.29 -21.44
N VAL A 243 -22.45 -34.15 -20.11
CA VAL A 243 -22.27 -35.26 -19.19
C VAL A 243 -23.59 -36.04 -19.05
N GLU A 244 -23.53 -37.35 -19.25
CA GLU A 244 -24.71 -38.20 -19.23
C GLU A 244 -25.01 -38.69 -17.83
N GLY A 245 -26.30 -38.90 -17.55
CA GLY A 245 -26.78 -39.59 -16.37
C GLY A 245 -26.86 -38.76 -15.09
N LEU A 246 -26.52 -37.48 -15.09
CA LEU A 246 -26.55 -36.63 -13.89
C LEU A 246 -27.93 -36.64 -13.21
N LYS A 247 -29.01 -36.48 -13.98
CA LYS A 247 -30.38 -36.47 -13.43
C LYS A 247 -30.74 -37.80 -12.75
N ARG A 248 -30.34 -38.92 -13.36
CA ARG A 248 -30.56 -40.25 -12.79
C ARG A 248 -29.73 -40.48 -11.53
N ILE A 249 -28.44 -40.14 -11.55
CA ILE A 249 -27.54 -40.25 -10.41
C ILE A 249 -28.05 -39.42 -9.24
N ASN A 250 -28.51 -38.20 -9.48
CA ASN A 250 -29.14 -37.37 -8.45
C ASN A 250 -30.38 -38.00 -7.85
N GLY A 251 -31.19 -38.64 -8.67
CA GLY A 251 -32.43 -39.32 -8.21
C GLY A 251 -32.18 -40.62 -7.47
N GLU A 252 -31.19 -41.42 -7.85
CA GLU A 252 -30.88 -42.72 -7.28
C GLU A 252 -29.89 -42.67 -6.12
N LEU A 253 -28.88 -41.80 -6.19
CA LEU A 253 -27.73 -41.78 -5.26
C LEU A 253 -27.59 -40.46 -4.48
N GLY A 254 -28.43 -39.48 -4.79
CA GLY A 254 -28.41 -38.14 -4.14
C GLY A 254 -27.54 -37.12 -4.83
N HIS A 255 -27.77 -35.83 -4.49
CA HIS A 255 -27.09 -34.67 -5.10
C HIS A 255 -25.58 -34.65 -4.85
N GLU A 256 -25.12 -35.10 -3.68
CA GLU A 256 -23.66 -35.14 -3.36
C GLU A 256 -22.90 -36.05 -4.34
N VAL A 257 -23.51 -37.16 -4.77
CA VAL A 257 -22.89 -38.06 -5.74
C VAL A 257 -22.90 -37.45 -7.15
N GLY A 258 -23.97 -36.72 -7.49
CA GLY A 258 -24.02 -35.97 -8.74
C GLY A 258 -23.00 -34.82 -8.81
N ASP A 259 -22.80 -34.12 -7.72
CA ASP A 259 -21.78 -33.11 -7.59
C ASP A 259 -20.36 -33.69 -7.74
N ALA A 260 -20.12 -34.88 -7.15
CA ALA A 260 -18.88 -35.62 -7.33
C ALA A 260 -18.65 -36.00 -8.82
N LEU A 261 -19.71 -36.47 -9.53
CA LEU A 261 -19.63 -36.77 -10.97
C LEU A 261 -19.17 -35.54 -11.76
N ILE A 262 -19.74 -34.38 -11.47
CA ILE A 262 -19.41 -33.11 -12.16
C ILE A 262 -17.98 -32.66 -11.84
N ALA A 263 -17.55 -32.76 -10.58
CA ALA A 263 -16.19 -32.44 -10.14
C ALA A 263 -15.14 -33.35 -10.79
N ASP A 264 -15.40 -34.66 -10.84
CA ASP A 264 -14.52 -35.63 -11.47
C ASP A 264 -14.43 -35.41 -12.99
N CYS A 265 -15.55 -35.08 -13.66
CA CYS A 265 -15.56 -34.71 -15.07
C CYS A 265 -14.64 -33.45 -15.30
N ALA A 266 -14.77 -32.44 -14.47
CA ALA A 266 -13.94 -31.25 -14.56
C ALA A 266 -12.45 -31.55 -14.39
N GLN A 267 -12.09 -32.44 -13.46
CA GLN A 267 -10.70 -32.87 -13.26
C GLN A 267 -10.15 -33.62 -14.47
N VAL A 268 -10.95 -34.53 -15.05
CA VAL A 268 -10.56 -35.25 -16.25
C VAL A 268 -10.36 -34.29 -17.42
N LEU A 269 -11.25 -33.32 -17.60
CA LEU A 269 -11.10 -32.31 -18.65
C LEU A 269 -9.84 -31.45 -18.45
N LYS A 270 -9.58 -30.99 -17.24
CA LYS A 270 -8.35 -30.25 -16.89
C LYS A 270 -7.08 -31.03 -17.19
N ALA A 271 -7.07 -32.32 -16.88
CA ALA A 271 -5.92 -33.18 -17.10
C ALA A 271 -5.68 -33.55 -18.59
N THR A 272 -6.74 -33.52 -19.41
CA THR A 272 -6.71 -33.90 -20.82
C THR A 272 -6.41 -32.75 -21.77
N LEU A 273 -6.90 -31.56 -21.41
CA LEU A 273 -6.74 -30.34 -22.18
C LEU A 273 -5.51 -29.55 -21.72
N ARG A 274 -4.97 -28.68 -22.57
CA ARG A 274 -3.77 -27.90 -22.26
C ARG A 274 -4.09 -26.78 -21.29
N GLN A 275 -3.10 -26.30 -20.59
CA GLN A 275 -3.22 -25.11 -19.75
C GLN A 275 -3.61 -23.84 -20.53
N SER A 276 -3.27 -23.79 -21.82
CA SER A 276 -3.66 -22.71 -22.73
C SER A 276 -5.10 -22.80 -23.21
N ASP A 277 -5.75 -23.93 -23.05
CA ASP A 277 -7.13 -24.13 -23.51
C ASP A 277 -8.11 -23.53 -22.49
N LEU A 278 -9.13 -22.85 -22.98
CA LEU A 278 -10.22 -22.36 -22.15
C LEU A 278 -11.20 -23.50 -21.88
N VAL A 279 -11.37 -23.88 -20.62
CA VAL A 279 -12.31 -24.93 -20.21
C VAL A 279 -13.31 -24.34 -19.23
N ALA A 280 -14.59 -24.56 -19.47
CA ALA A 280 -15.67 -23.99 -18.68
C ALA A 280 -16.82 -24.96 -18.45
N ARG A 281 -17.55 -24.73 -17.36
CA ARG A 281 -18.89 -25.27 -17.15
C ARG A 281 -19.93 -24.21 -17.45
N ILE A 282 -20.77 -24.46 -18.45
CA ILE A 282 -21.76 -23.47 -18.93
C ILE A 282 -23.20 -23.78 -18.55
N GLY A 283 -23.43 -24.96 -17.98
CA GLY A 283 -24.73 -25.43 -17.50
C GLY A 283 -24.56 -26.55 -16.47
N GLY A 284 -25.65 -27.11 -15.97
CA GLY A 284 -25.63 -28.14 -14.93
C GLY A 284 -24.71 -29.33 -15.26
N ASP A 285 -24.84 -29.89 -16.45
CA ASP A 285 -24.11 -31.04 -16.98
C ASP A 285 -23.31 -30.75 -18.23
N VAL A 286 -23.22 -29.45 -18.63
CA VAL A 286 -22.60 -29.03 -19.89
C VAL A 286 -21.30 -28.29 -19.66
N PHE A 287 -20.25 -28.81 -20.29
CA PHE A 287 -18.92 -28.19 -20.34
C PHE A 287 -18.57 -27.75 -21.76
N CYS A 288 -17.69 -26.76 -21.85
CA CYS A 288 -17.12 -26.30 -23.13
C CYS A 288 -15.61 -26.20 -23.02
N ALA A 289 -14.92 -26.42 -24.15
CA ALA A 289 -13.52 -26.16 -24.30
C ALA A 289 -13.24 -25.43 -25.61
N LEU A 290 -12.35 -24.45 -25.55
CA LEU A 290 -11.87 -23.71 -26.73
C LEU A 290 -10.33 -23.78 -26.75
N SER A 291 -9.79 -24.40 -27.80
CA SER A 291 -8.36 -24.44 -28.14
C SER A 291 -8.09 -23.54 -29.32
N ILE A 292 -7.13 -22.61 -29.19
CA ILE A 292 -6.61 -21.80 -30.27
C ILE A 292 -5.30 -22.42 -30.77
N GLU A 293 -5.10 -22.44 -32.10
CA GLU A 293 -3.94 -23.08 -32.77
C GLU A 293 -3.68 -24.52 -32.23
N PRO A 294 -4.67 -25.41 -32.41
CA PRO A 294 -4.57 -26.75 -31.88
C PRO A 294 -3.53 -27.59 -32.64
N ASP A 295 -2.75 -28.42 -31.88
CA ASP A 295 -1.90 -29.46 -32.45
C ASP A 295 -2.74 -30.70 -32.76
N GLY A 296 -3.48 -30.70 -33.81
CA GLY A 296 -4.34 -31.79 -34.17
C GLY A 296 -5.68 -31.33 -34.68
N ASP A 297 -6.56 -32.30 -34.86
CA ASP A 297 -7.89 -32.13 -35.41
C ASP A 297 -9.01 -32.51 -34.42
N ALA A 298 -10.25 -32.38 -34.87
CA ALA A 298 -11.42 -32.75 -34.10
C ALA A 298 -11.45 -34.23 -33.71
N LEU A 299 -10.93 -35.13 -34.57
CA LEU A 299 -10.89 -36.57 -34.29
C LEU A 299 -9.89 -36.87 -33.14
N GLY A 300 -8.70 -36.26 -33.20
CA GLY A 300 -7.68 -36.41 -32.17
C GLY A 300 -8.13 -35.90 -30.81
N MET A 301 -8.84 -34.76 -30.75
CA MET A 301 -9.43 -34.25 -29.52
C MET A 301 -10.49 -35.22 -28.95
N ARG A 302 -11.38 -35.73 -29.84
CA ARG A 302 -12.40 -36.70 -29.44
C ARG A 302 -11.80 -37.98 -28.84
N THR A 303 -10.77 -38.53 -29.49
CA THR A 303 -10.08 -39.74 -29.04
C THR A 303 -9.46 -39.52 -27.66
N ARG A 304 -8.74 -38.42 -27.46
CA ARG A 304 -8.15 -38.09 -26.15
C ARG A 304 -9.18 -37.99 -25.04
N LEU A 305 -10.31 -37.33 -25.29
CA LEU A 305 -11.39 -37.22 -24.30
C LEU A 305 -12.00 -38.59 -23.98
N ALA A 306 -12.27 -39.42 -25.00
CA ALA A 306 -12.80 -40.76 -24.82
C ALA A 306 -11.84 -41.66 -24.01
N GLU A 307 -10.55 -41.65 -24.33
CA GLU A 307 -9.52 -42.39 -23.60
C GLU A 307 -9.38 -41.90 -22.14
N ALA A 308 -9.48 -40.59 -21.89
CA ALA A 308 -9.46 -40.04 -20.56
C ALA A 308 -10.62 -40.48 -19.71
N PHE A 309 -11.85 -40.43 -20.24
CA PHE A 309 -13.05 -40.97 -19.55
C PHE A 309 -12.95 -42.49 -19.31
N ALA A 310 -12.51 -43.25 -20.30
CA ALA A 310 -12.31 -44.69 -20.15
C ALA A 310 -11.24 -45.01 -19.08
N THR A 311 -10.17 -44.22 -19.01
CA THR A 311 -9.10 -44.35 -18.03
C THR A 311 -9.58 -44.03 -16.63
N PHE A 312 -10.36 -42.94 -16.46
CA PHE A 312 -11.01 -42.64 -15.20
C PHE A 312 -11.92 -43.80 -14.74
N ASN A 313 -12.81 -44.29 -15.62
CA ASN A 313 -13.75 -45.37 -15.32
C ASN A 313 -13.07 -46.69 -14.94
N ARG A 314 -11.84 -46.94 -15.42
CA ARG A 314 -11.05 -48.12 -15.01
C ARG A 314 -10.40 -48.01 -13.65
N LYS A 315 -10.01 -46.77 -13.27
CA LYS A 315 -9.26 -46.49 -12.05
C LYS A 315 -10.12 -46.07 -10.87
N SER A 316 -11.27 -45.49 -11.16
CA SER A 316 -12.17 -44.94 -10.13
C SER A 316 -13.00 -46.03 -9.44
N TRP A 317 -13.14 -45.88 -8.13
CA TRP A 317 -14.07 -46.66 -7.28
C TRP A 317 -15.40 -45.94 -7.10
N ALA A 318 -15.70 -44.91 -7.93
CA ALA A 318 -16.96 -44.19 -7.86
C ALA A 318 -18.15 -45.08 -8.17
N LYS A 319 -19.30 -44.81 -7.56
CA LYS A 319 -20.57 -45.51 -7.80
C LYS A 319 -21.22 -45.20 -9.13
N TYR A 320 -20.52 -44.47 -10.00
CA TYR A 320 -20.95 -44.04 -11.32
C TYR A 320 -19.83 -44.22 -12.35
N ARG A 321 -20.18 -44.12 -13.61
CA ARG A 321 -19.22 -44.02 -14.72
C ARG A 321 -19.35 -42.66 -15.40
N LEU A 322 -18.21 -42.09 -15.75
CA LEU A 322 -18.19 -40.88 -16.58
C LEU A 322 -18.52 -41.26 -18.04
N SER A 323 -19.61 -40.73 -18.53
CA SER A 323 -20.00 -40.76 -19.94
C SER A 323 -20.44 -39.37 -20.38
N ALA A 324 -20.11 -39.00 -21.60
CA ALA A 324 -20.49 -37.72 -22.16
C ALA A 324 -20.74 -37.82 -23.67
N SER A 325 -21.70 -37.07 -24.16
CA SER A 325 -21.84 -36.80 -25.58
C SER A 325 -21.01 -35.57 -25.98
N VAL A 326 -20.21 -35.67 -27.05
CA VAL A 326 -19.21 -34.68 -27.37
C VAL A 326 -19.41 -34.14 -28.78
N GLY A 327 -19.70 -32.84 -28.93
CA GLY A 327 -19.72 -32.14 -30.20
C GLY A 327 -18.45 -31.31 -30.40
N ILE A 328 -17.66 -31.59 -31.42
CA ILE A 328 -16.43 -30.86 -31.71
C ILE A 328 -16.55 -30.16 -33.08
N VAL A 329 -16.23 -28.87 -33.07
CA VAL A 329 -16.18 -28.03 -34.26
C VAL A 329 -14.75 -27.55 -34.50
N GLN A 330 -14.26 -27.76 -35.71
CA GLN A 330 -12.99 -27.16 -36.15
C GLN A 330 -13.31 -26.03 -37.13
N ALA A 331 -12.75 -24.86 -36.88
CA ALA A 331 -12.99 -23.68 -37.69
C ALA A 331 -11.72 -22.87 -37.94
N GLN A 332 -11.66 -22.22 -39.10
CA GLN A 332 -10.76 -21.09 -39.32
C GLN A 332 -11.35 -19.87 -38.62
N VAL A 333 -10.52 -19.14 -37.91
CA VAL A 333 -11.00 -17.96 -37.14
C VAL A 333 -10.99 -16.73 -38.05
N ASP A 334 -12.13 -16.51 -38.70
CA ASP A 334 -12.40 -15.33 -39.52
C ASP A 334 -13.48 -14.44 -38.90
N GLU A 335 -14.00 -13.46 -39.65
CA GLU A 335 -15.02 -12.52 -39.15
C GLU A 335 -16.38 -13.20 -38.87
N THR A 336 -16.65 -14.35 -39.48
CA THR A 336 -17.89 -15.11 -39.28
C THR A 336 -17.80 -16.09 -38.10
N CYS A 337 -16.60 -16.39 -37.65
CA CYS A 337 -16.35 -17.29 -36.53
C CYS A 337 -16.60 -16.55 -35.19
N THR A 338 -17.79 -16.72 -34.64
CA THR A 338 -18.21 -16.18 -33.33
C THR A 338 -18.37 -17.31 -32.33
N LEU A 339 -18.28 -16.98 -31.05
CA LEU A 339 -18.44 -17.95 -29.94
C LEU A 339 -19.83 -18.58 -29.99
N ASP A 340 -20.88 -17.77 -30.28
CA ASP A 340 -22.26 -18.26 -30.39
C ASP A 340 -22.42 -19.22 -31.58
N SER A 341 -21.76 -18.95 -32.72
CA SER A 341 -21.82 -19.87 -33.88
C SER A 341 -21.17 -21.21 -33.60
N LEU A 342 -20.02 -21.20 -32.88
CA LEU A 342 -19.31 -22.41 -32.45
C LEU A 342 -20.14 -23.22 -31.46
N LEU A 343 -20.72 -22.54 -30.45
CA LEU A 343 -21.64 -23.14 -29.48
C LEU A 343 -22.83 -23.81 -30.17
N ALA A 344 -23.50 -23.12 -31.06
CA ALA A 344 -24.66 -23.65 -31.76
C ALA A 344 -24.31 -24.87 -32.65
N GLN A 345 -23.16 -24.87 -33.31
CA GLN A 345 -22.70 -26.00 -34.11
C GLN A 345 -22.32 -27.21 -33.25
N ALA A 346 -21.52 -26.98 -32.19
CA ALA A 346 -21.10 -28.04 -31.29
C ALA A 346 -22.29 -28.68 -30.57
N ASN A 347 -23.28 -27.87 -30.17
CA ASN A 347 -24.52 -28.38 -29.54
C ASN A 347 -25.29 -29.31 -30.48
N ARG A 348 -25.40 -28.95 -31.75
CA ARG A 348 -26.05 -29.85 -32.74
C ARG A 348 -25.30 -31.17 -32.87
N LEU A 349 -23.97 -31.16 -32.90
CA LEU A 349 -23.16 -32.39 -32.99
C LEU A 349 -23.28 -33.25 -31.74
N ALA A 350 -23.19 -32.64 -30.52
CA ALA A 350 -23.35 -33.36 -29.24
C ALA A 350 -24.76 -33.98 -29.15
N SER A 351 -25.81 -33.23 -29.53
CA SER A 351 -27.20 -33.74 -29.55
C SER A 351 -27.42 -34.85 -30.54
N ALA A 352 -26.77 -34.84 -31.68
CA ALA A 352 -26.84 -35.92 -32.66
C ALA A 352 -26.15 -37.20 -32.13
N GLU A 353 -24.99 -37.04 -31.49
CA GLU A 353 -24.31 -38.18 -30.86
C GLU A 353 -25.15 -38.78 -29.71
N LYS A 354 -25.76 -37.93 -28.90
CA LYS A 354 -26.66 -38.40 -27.79
C LYS A 354 -27.82 -39.19 -28.31
N LYS A 355 -28.43 -38.80 -29.41
CA LYS A 355 -29.54 -39.55 -30.04
C LYS A 355 -29.11 -40.82 -30.76
N ALA A 356 -27.87 -40.93 -31.21
CA ALA A 356 -27.36 -42.13 -31.89
C ALA A 356 -26.93 -43.24 -30.93
N ARG A 357 -26.74 -42.94 -29.62
CA ARG A 357 -26.43 -43.95 -28.60
C ARG A 357 -27.72 -44.58 -28.09
N PRO A 358 -27.85 -45.92 -28.11
CA PRO A 358 -28.99 -46.61 -27.48
C PRO A 358 -28.97 -46.35 -25.97
N GLU A 359 -30.15 -46.10 -25.36
CA GLU A 359 -30.32 -45.76 -23.91
C GLU A 359 -29.63 -46.72 -22.94
N ASN A 360 -29.36 -47.98 -23.36
CA ASN A 360 -28.74 -49.01 -22.54
C ASN A 360 -27.21 -49.10 -22.68
N ALA A 361 -26.56 -48.41 -23.58
CA ALA A 361 -25.10 -48.54 -23.82
C ALA A 361 -24.22 -47.75 -22.83
N ALA A 362 -24.78 -46.84 -22.07
CA ALA A 362 -24.03 -45.98 -21.14
C ALA A 362 -23.71 -46.70 -19.78
N TYR A 363 -24.20 -47.92 -19.57
CA TYR A 363 -24.20 -48.62 -18.26
C TYR A 363 -23.76 -50.08 -18.30
N ALA A 364 -23.32 -50.60 -19.44
CA ALA A 364 -22.71 -51.93 -19.58
C ALA A 364 -21.22 -51.93 -19.17
#